data_93e64aec482eca55e2c4e27846acb486
#
_entry.id   93e64aec482eca55e2c4e27846acb486
#
_cell.length_a   1.000
_cell.length_b   1.000
_cell.length_c   1.000
_cell.angle_alpha   90.00
_cell.angle_beta   90.00
_cell.angle_gamma   90.00
#
_symmetry.space_group_name_H-M   'P 1'
#
loop_
_entity.id
_entity.type
_entity.pdbx_description
1 polymer ?
#
loop_
_entity_poly.entity_id
_entity_poly.type
_entity_poly.pdbx_seq_one_letter_code
_entity_poly.pdbx_strand_id
1 'polypeptide(L)'
;MFNFEQRPPSAASRRWALIGIFLATAAASCMYRLLVWHHLEQTSALFIGIPTVLAILLALTPAAGTLEGIVLKGVSFALLFAGIFLGEGFICLVMAAPLFFGIALVVALMIRILRQRRRRRPDAAALGLIVLVFAPMSFEGVSDRLSWPRQEQVVSQRLLSATPGEIGSRLAQAPRFERPLPAFLRLGFPRPDGATGAGLRIGDRRVIHFSGGEGKPGDLVLEVVAAGPGLLRYRAVSDTTHIAHWLTWEESEVRWRQTGARTVEVRWLLRYRRDLDPAWYFRPWERFAVRLAASYLIDSLADLPAAATAPPRSPAAEAGAGPAAIRFAARSST
;
A
#
# COMPACT_ATOMS: atom_id res chain seq x y z
N MET A 1 34.07 -34.34 -37.70
CA MET A 1 32.72 -34.34 -37.10
C MET A 1 32.91 -34.50 -35.60
N PHE A 2 33.06 -33.37 -34.85
CA PHE A 2 33.31 -33.40 -33.38
C PHE A 2 31.96 -33.51 -32.68
N ASN A 3 31.67 -34.67 -32.14
CA ASN A 3 30.51 -34.94 -31.30
C ASN A 3 30.83 -34.44 -29.90
N PHE A 4 30.42 -33.18 -29.55
CA PHE A 4 30.45 -32.68 -28.19
C PHE A 4 29.29 -33.32 -27.41
N GLU A 5 29.56 -34.48 -26.86
CA GLU A 5 28.69 -35.11 -25.87
C GLU A 5 28.74 -34.25 -24.58
N GLN A 6 27.87 -33.24 -24.49
CA GLN A 6 27.76 -32.43 -23.30
C GLN A 6 27.16 -33.28 -22.17
N ARG A 7 28.00 -33.76 -21.28
CA ARG A 7 27.55 -34.40 -20.03
C ARG A 7 26.65 -33.41 -19.28
N PRO A 8 25.45 -33.81 -18.86
CA PRO A 8 24.56 -32.93 -18.09
C PRO A 8 25.30 -32.43 -16.83
N PRO A 9 25.21 -31.16 -16.49
CA PRO A 9 25.92 -30.57 -15.35
C PRO A 9 25.54 -31.31 -14.06
N SER A 10 26.50 -31.54 -13.19
CA SER A 10 26.29 -32.21 -11.91
C SER A 10 25.31 -31.44 -11.02
N ALA A 11 24.64 -32.12 -10.07
CA ALA A 11 23.73 -31.48 -9.13
C ALA A 11 24.40 -30.36 -8.34
N ALA A 12 25.69 -30.51 -8.01
CA ALA A 12 26.50 -29.49 -7.35
C ALA A 12 26.70 -28.25 -8.26
N SER A 13 27.06 -28.50 -9.52
CA SER A 13 27.24 -27.39 -10.50
C SER A 13 25.96 -26.57 -10.70
N ARG A 14 24.81 -27.21 -10.77
CA ARG A 14 23.50 -26.54 -10.88
C ARG A 14 23.17 -25.69 -9.65
N ARG A 15 23.49 -26.16 -8.45
CA ARG A 15 23.28 -25.38 -7.21
C ARG A 15 24.15 -24.13 -7.19
N TRP A 16 25.43 -24.26 -7.53
CA TRP A 16 26.35 -23.12 -7.57
C TRP A 16 25.97 -22.11 -8.67
N ALA A 17 25.48 -22.59 -9.82
CA ALA A 17 24.94 -21.71 -10.86
C ALA A 17 23.73 -20.90 -10.38
N LEU A 18 22.77 -21.54 -9.68
CA LEU A 18 21.62 -20.83 -9.10
C LEU A 18 22.05 -19.79 -8.07
N ILE A 19 22.94 -20.13 -7.14
CA ILE A 19 23.48 -19.20 -6.14
C ILE A 19 24.17 -18.04 -6.85
N GLY A 20 24.98 -18.30 -7.87
CA GLY A 20 25.66 -17.28 -8.67
C GLY A 20 24.66 -16.31 -9.35
N ILE A 21 23.58 -16.83 -9.92
CA ILE A 21 22.51 -16.02 -10.54
C ILE A 21 21.87 -15.10 -9.49
N PHE A 22 21.50 -15.61 -8.31
CA PHE A 22 20.88 -14.79 -7.27
C PHE A 22 21.83 -13.73 -6.74
N LEU A 23 23.10 -14.04 -6.53
CA LEU A 23 24.11 -13.08 -6.10
C LEU A 23 24.37 -12.00 -7.17
N ALA A 24 24.45 -12.40 -8.45
CA ALA A 24 24.63 -11.46 -9.55
C ALA A 24 23.41 -10.53 -9.69
N THR A 25 22.20 -11.06 -9.56
CA THR A 25 20.96 -10.28 -9.60
C THR A 25 20.87 -9.31 -8.42
N ALA A 26 21.23 -9.76 -7.22
CA ALA A 26 21.26 -8.90 -6.04
C ALA A 26 22.29 -7.77 -6.19
N ALA A 27 23.50 -8.10 -6.67
CA ALA A 27 24.55 -7.11 -6.93
C ALA A 27 24.12 -6.09 -8.01
N ALA A 28 23.53 -6.56 -9.10
CA ALA A 28 23.01 -5.70 -10.17
C ALA A 28 21.90 -4.77 -9.67
N SER A 29 20.95 -5.29 -8.86
CA SER A 29 19.89 -4.50 -8.25
C SER A 29 20.42 -3.46 -7.27
N CYS A 30 21.39 -3.83 -6.42
CA CYS A 30 22.07 -2.87 -5.53
C CYS A 30 22.80 -1.79 -6.33
N MET A 31 23.54 -2.16 -7.36
CA MET A 31 24.29 -1.23 -8.20
C MET A 31 23.34 -0.28 -8.94
N TYR A 32 22.24 -0.79 -9.49
CA TYR A 32 21.22 0.04 -10.14
C TYR A 32 20.64 1.07 -9.16
N ARG A 33 20.30 0.66 -7.95
CA ARG A 33 19.76 1.57 -6.92
C ARG A 33 20.78 2.64 -6.50
N LEU A 34 22.05 2.27 -6.35
CA LEU A 34 23.14 3.23 -6.07
C LEU A 34 23.33 4.25 -7.18
N LEU A 35 23.27 3.80 -8.45
CA LEU A 35 23.51 4.67 -9.60
C LEU A 35 22.32 5.59 -9.91
N VAL A 36 21.08 5.11 -9.72
CA VAL A 36 19.87 5.85 -10.09
C VAL A 36 19.30 6.65 -8.93
N TRP A 37 19.39 6.12 -7.71
CA TRP A 37 18.71 6.70 -6.55
C TRP A 37 19.70 7.31 -5.52
N HIS A 38 21.01 7.12 -5.71
CA HIS A 38 22.09 7.64 -4.87
C HIS A 38 22.01 7.31 -3.37
N HIS A 39 21.04 6.51 -2.92
CA HIS A 39 20.87 6.09 -1.53
C HIS A 39 20.58 4.60 -1.43
N LEU A 40 21.31 3.92 -0.54
CA LEU A 40 20.97 2.61 -0.02
C LEU A 40 20.17 2.84 1.27
N GLU A 41 18.87 2.91 1.16
CA GLU A 41 18.00 3.02 2.34
C GLU A 41 17.95 1.68 3.10
N GLN A 42 17.50 1.72 4.37
CA GLN A 42 17.30 0.51 5.21
C GLN A 42 16.43 -0.55 4.53
N THR A 43 15.56 -0.12 3.60
CA THR A 43 14.72 -0.97 2.74
C THR A 43 15.51 -1.91 1.84
N SER A 44 16.73 -1.56 1.39
CA SER A 44 17.53 -2.43 0.49
C SER A 44 17.93 -3.74 1.15
N ALA A 45 18.23 -3.73 2.45
CA ALA A 45 18.54 -4.95 3.20
C ALA A 45 17.30 -5.86 3.28
N LEU A 46 16.09 -5.30 3.43
CA LEU A 46 14.85 -6.04 3.51
C LEU A 46 14.44 -6.62 2.14
N PHE A 47 14.50 -5.81 1.08
CA PHE A 47 13.94 -6.18 -0.24
C PHE A 47 14.92 -6.93 -1.15
N ILE A 48 16.21 -6.81 -0.92
CA ILE A 48 17.24 -7.54 -1.67
C ILE A 48 17.90 -8.59 -0.78
N GLY A 49 18.29 -8.22 0.43
CA GLY A 49 19.05 -9.07 1.32
C GLY A 49 18.28 -10.31 1.76
N ILE A 50 17.09 -10.14 2.33
CA ILE A 50 16.29 -11.28 2.82
C ILE A 50 15.90 -12.24 1.68
N PRO A 51 15.33 -11.82 0.53
CA PRO A 51 15.04 -12.72 -0.57
C PRO A 51 16.28 -13.44 -1.09
N THR A 52 17.43 -12.77 -1.17
CA THR A 52 18.69 -13.41 -1.60
C THR A 52 19.12 -14.49 -0.63
N VAL A 53 19.11 -14.22 0.68
CA VAL A 53 19.47 -15.21 1.70
C VAL A 53 18.50 -16.40 1.65
N LEU A 54 17.18 -16.15 1.56
CA LEU A 54 16.19 -17.21 1.45
C LEU A 54 16.38 -18.05 0.17
N ALA A 55 16.71 -17.43 -0.95
CA ALA A 55 16.99 -18.14 -2.20
C ALA A 55 18.24 -19.03 -2.08
N ILE A 56 19.31 -18.54 -1.44
CA ILE A 56 20.51 -19.33 -1.18
C ILE A 56 20.20 -20.49 -0.25
N LEU A 57 19.48 -20.27 0.86
CA LEU A 57 19.06 -21.33 1.76
C LEU A 57 18.21 -22.37 1.04
N LEU A 58 17.28 -21.96 0.21
CA LEU A 58 16.45 -22.84 -0.60
C LEU A 58 17.27 -23.64 -1.61
N ALA A 59 18.30 -23.04 -2.23
CA ALA A 59 19.22 -23.73 -3.15
C ALA A 59 20.04 -24.80 -2.43
N LEU A 60 20.38 -24.59 -1.17
CA LEU A 60 21.14 -25.55 -0.35
C LEU A 60 20.28 -26.72 0.13
N THR A 61 18.94 -26.62 0.13
CA THR A 61 18.08 -27.74 0.50
C THR A 61 18.22 -28.91 -0.49
N PRO A 62 18.01 -30.18 -0.07
CA PRO A 62 18.03 -31.34 -0.94
C PRO A 62 17.10 -31.20 -2.14
N ALA A 63 17.40 -31.87 -3.24
CA ALA A 63 16.51 -31.93 -4.40
C ALA A 63 15.17 -32.57 -3.99
N ALA A 64 14.07 -31.91 -4.42
CA ALA A 64 12.74 -32.46 -4.17
C ALA A 64 12.53 -33.74 -4.96
N GLY A 65 12.07 -34.81 -4.30
CA GLY A 65 11.80 -36.11 -4.91
C GLY A 65 10.38 -36.25 -5.48
N THR A 66 9.48 -35.30 -5.15
CA THR A 66 8.09 -35.31 -5.61
C THR A 66 7.82 -34.16 -6.59
N LEU A 67 6.81 -34.35 -7.46
CA LEU A 67 6.41 -33.34 -8.43
C LEU A 67 5.99 -32.05 -7.70
N GLU A 68 5.20 -32.19 -6.66
CA GLU A 68 4.72 -31.06 -5.84
C GLU A 68 5.91 -30.28 -5.21
N GLY A 69 6.87 -31.01 -4.67
CA GLY A 69 8.09 -30.40 -4.10
C GLY A 69 8.94 -29.66 -5.14
N ILE A 70 9.06 -30.20 -6.35
CA ILE A 70 9.77 -29.54 -7.46
C ILE A 70 9.06 -28.25 -7.84
N VAL A 71 7.73 -28.31 -7.99
CA VAL A 71 6.91 -27.14 -8.37
C VAL A 71 6.95 -26.06 -7.28
N LEU A 72 6.75 -26.43 -6.02
CA LEU A 72 6.81 -25.47 -4.90
C LEU A 72 8.19 -24.80 -4.81
N LYS A 73 9.26 -25.60 -4.97
CA LYS A 73 10.62 -25.06 -4.97
C LYS A 73 10.86 -24.10 -6.14
N GLY A 74 10.36 -24.45 -7.33
CA GLY A 74 10.44 -23.60 -8.54
C GLY A 74 9.70 -22.28 -8.37
N VAL A 75 8.47 -22.32 -7.85
CA VAL A 75 7.67 -21.11 -7.55
C VAL A 75 8.35 -20.23 -6.50
N SER A 76 8.91 -20.86 -5.45
CA SER A 76 9.67 -20.09 -4.44
C SER A 76 10.85 -19.34 -5.06
N PHE A 77 11.64 -20.00 -5.92
CA PHE A 77 12.73 -19.33 -6.64
C PHE A 77 12.22 -18.21 -7.55
N ALA A 78 11.14 -18.45 -8.29
CA ALA A 78 10.56 -17.44 -9.17
C ALA A 78 10.09 -16.19 -8.40
N LEU A 79 9.42 -16.38 -7.27
CA LEU A 79 8.96 -15.27 -6.41
C LEU A 79 10.13 -14.50 -5.80
N LEU A 80 11.15 -15.20 -5.26
CA LEU A 80 12.33 -14.57 -4.69
C LEU A 80 13.12 -13.80 -5.75
N PHE A 81 13.25 -14.36 -6.95
CA PHE A 81 13.88 -13.70 -8.09
C PHE A 81 13.11 -12.44 -8.52
N ALA A 82 11.78 -12.55 -8.64
CA ALA A 82 10.92 -11.42 -8.98
C ALA A 82 11.05 -10.28 -7.95
N GLY A 83 11.09 -10.59 -6.65
CA GLY A 83 11.29 -9.61 -5.59
C GLY A 83 12.61 -8.85 -5.71
N ILE A 84 13.69 -9.55 -6.04
CA ILE A 84 15.02 -8.93 -6.20
C ILE A 84 15.08 -8.12 -7.50
N PHE A 85 14.60 -8.68 -8.61
CA PHE A 85 14.76 -8.12 -9.95
C PHE A 85 13.79 -6.97 -10.22
N LEU A 86 12.50 -7.15 -9.92
CA LEU A 86 11.48 -6.15 -10.16
C LEU A 86 11.51 -5.04 -9.10
N GLY A 87 12.19 -5.28 -7.98
CA GLY A 87 12.19 -4.34 -6.86
C GLY A 87 10.80 -4.22 -6.20
N GLU A 88 9.95 -5.23 -6.46
CA GLU A 88 8.64 -5.35 -5.82
C GLU A 88 8.82 -5.48 -4.32
N GLY A 89 7.96 -4.82 -3.60
CA GLY A 89 8.04 -4.83 -2.17
C GLY A 89 7.72 -6.17 -1.53
N PHE A 90 8.24 -6.35 -0.34
CA PHE A 90 8.03 -7.57 0.45
C PHE A 90 6.55 -7.88 0.64
N ILE A 91 5.70 -6.87 0.82
CA ILE A 91 4.26 -7.07 1.00
C ILE A 91 3.60 -7.61 -0.27
N CYS A 92 4.01 -7.14 -1.46
CA CYS A 92 3.51 -7.66 -2.74
C CYS A 92 3.83 -9.15 -2.89
N LEU A 93 5.05 -9.55 -2.54
CA LEU A 93 5.45 -10.96 -2.55
C LEU A 93 4.66 -11.80 -1.55
N VAL A 94 4.49 -11.32 -0.31
CA VAL A 94 3.71 -12.01 0.72
C VAL A 94 2.25 -12.16 0.31
N MET A 95 1.67 -11.12 -0.28
CA MET A 95 0.30 -11.18 -0.77
C MET A 95 0.14 -12.05 -2.01
N ALA A 96 1.12 -12.05 -2.93
CA ALA A 96 1.06 -12.85 -4.15
C ALA A 96 1.42 -14.33 -3.93
N ALA A 97 2.29 -14.64 -2.98
CA ALA A 97 2.80 -15.99 -2.75
C ALA A 97 1.71 -17.06 -2.56
N PRO A 98 0.67 -16.88 -1.70
CA PRO A 98 -0.38 -17.88 -1.53
C PRO A 98 -1.13 -18.18 -2.84
N LEU A 99 -1.34 -17.15 -3.67
CA LEU A 99 -1.98 -17.30 -4.98
C LEU A 99 -1.13 -18.18 -5.91
N PHE A 100 0.16 -17.83 -6.07
CA PHE A 100 1.06 -18.59 -6.93
C PHE A 100 1.29 -20.03 -6.45
N PHE A 101 1.46 -20.22 -5.13
CA PHE A 101 1.57 -21.56 -4.56
C PHE A 101 0.28 -22.37 -4.72
N GLY A 102 -0.88 -21.78 -4.49
CA GLY A 102 -2.17 -22.42 -4.65
C GLY A 102 -2.38 -22.89 -6.09
N ILE A 103 -2.15 -22.03 -7.07
CA ILE A 103 -2.27 -22.37 -8.49
C ILE A 103 -1.27 -23.47 -8.86
N ALA A 104 -0.01 -23.33 -8.47
CA ALA A 104 1.04 -24.29 -8.76
C ALA A 104 0.74 -25.67 -8.18
N LEU A 105 0.20 -25.70 -6.95
CA LEU A 105 -0.20 -26.96 -6.29
C LEU A 105 -1.38 -27.62 -7.01
N VAL A 106 -2.40 -26.84 -7.40
CA VAL A 106 -3.56 -27.34 -8.17
C VAL A 106 -3.10 -27.94 -9.49
N VAL A 107 -2.22 -27.24 -10.22
CA VAL A 107 -1.65 -27.74 -11.48
C VAL A 107 -0.84 -29.04 -11.25
N ALA A 108 0.02 -29.08 -10.24
CA ALA A 108 0.80 -30.26 -9.90
C ALA A 108 -0.08 -31.46 -9.56
N LEU A 109 -1.13 -31.24 -8.74
CA LEU A 109 -2.10 -32.28 -8.38
C LEU A 109 -2.87 -32.77 -9.60
N MET A 110 -3.30 -31.90 -10.48
CA MET A 110 -3.98 -32.27 -11.72
C MET A 110 -3.09 -33.08 -12.66
N ILE A 111 -1.84 -32.67 -12.85
CA ILE A 111 -0.86 -33.45 -13.64
C ILE A 111 -0.68 -34.85 -13.02
N ARG A 112 -0.58 -34.96 -11.71
CA ARG A 112 -0.46 -36.21 -11.00
C ARG A 112 -1.67 -37.13 -11.25
N ILE A 113 -2.90 -36.60 -11.11
CA ILE A 113 -4.14 -37.33 -11.33
C ILE A 113 -4.24 -37.82 -12.79
N LEU A 114 -3.90 -36.96 -13.76
CA LEU A 114 -3.92 -37.30 -15.18
C LEU A 114 -2.89 -38.38 -15.51
N ARG A 115 -1.66 -38.33 -14.95
CA ARG A 115 -0.64 -39.35 -15.11
C ARG A 115 -1.07 -40.69 -14.52
N GLN A 116 -1.79 -40.72 -13.41
CA GLN A 116 -2.31 -41.94 -12.79
C GLN A 116 -3.43 -42.58 -13.62
N ARG A 117 -4.28 -41.78 -14.26
CA ARG A 117 -5.44 -42.25 -15.02
C ARG A 117 -5.13 -42.68 -16.45
N ARG A 118 -4.02 -42.21 -17.05
CA ARG A 118 -3.68 -42.48 -18.46
C ARG A 118 -2.25 -42.99 -18.61
N ARG A 119 -2.12 -44.28 -18.97
CA ARG A 119 -0.87 -44.84 -19.49
C ARG A 119 -0.51 -44.37 -20.92
N ARG A 120 -1.37 -43.56 -21.59
CA ARG A 120 -1.18 -43.08 -22.97
C ARG A 120 -1.42 -41.58 -23.08
N ARG A 121 -0.38 -40.83 -23.47
CA ARG A 121 -0.33 -39.41 -23.86
C ARG A 121 -1.02 -38.41 -22.92
N PRO A 122 -0.38 -37.99 -21.83
CA PRO A 122 -0.93 -37.04 -20.87
C PRO A 122 -0.81 -35.57 -21.29
N ASP A 123 0.02 -35.24 -22.29
CA ASP A 123 0.51 -33.87 -22.46
C ASP A 123 -0.57 -32.89 -22.95
N ALA A 124 -1.40 -33.28 -23.92
CA ALA A 124 -2.43 -32.41 -24.46
C ALA A 124 -3.60 -32.11 -23.46
N ALA A 125 -4.00 -33.12 -22.67
CA ALA A 125 -5.07 -32.94 -21.70
C ALA A 125 -4.59 -32.16 -20.48
N ALA A 126 -3.33 -32.25 -20.08
CA ALA A 126 -2.73 -31.46 -19.03
C ALA A 126 -2.61 -29.99 -19.46
N LEU A 127 -2.17 -29.76 -20.70
CA LEU A 127 -2.06 -28.42 -21.27
C LEU A 127 -3.45 -27.74 -21.35
N GLY A 128 -4.47 -28.45 -21.87
CA GLY A 128 -5.83 -27.93 -21.95
C GLY A 128 -6.42 -27.57 -20.59
N LEU A 129 -6.09 -28.34 -19.56
CA LEU A 129 -6.55 -28.06 -18.20
C LEU A 129 -5.83 -26.87 -17.56
N ILE A 130 -4.52 -26.72 -17.81
CA ILE A 130 -3.76 -25.53 -17.40
C ILE A 130 -4.39 -24.27 -18.02
N VAL A 131 -4.63 -24.31 -19.33
CA VAL A 131 -5.29 -23.18 -20.03
C VAL A 131 -6.68 -22.91 -19.45
N LEU A 132 -7.48 -23.94 -19.17
CA LEU A 132 -8.83 -23.78 -18.60
C LEU A 132 -8.82 -23.13 -17.21
N VAL A 133 -7.80 -23.38 -16.39
CA VAL A 133 -7.66 -22.75 -15.06
C VAL A 133 -7.12 -21.34 -15.16
N PHE A 134 -6.12 -21.10 -16.01
CA PHE A 134 -5.47 -19.80 -16.10
C PHE A 134 -6.22 -18.79 -16.97
N ALA A 135 -6.95 -19.23 -17.99
CA ALA A 135 -7.66 -18.34 -18.89
C ALA A 135 -8.66 -17.42 -18.13
N PRO A 136 -9.57 -17.93 -17.27
CA PRO A 136 -10.50 -17.04 -16.54
C PRO A 136 -9.79 -16.01 -15.65
N MET A 137 -8.65 -16.43 -15.05
CA MET A 137 -7.87 -15.52 -14.18
C MET A 137 -7.12 -14.43 -14.98
N SER A 138 -6.75 -14.75 -16.24
CA SER A 138 -6.04 -13.82 -17.12
C SER A 138 -6.97 -12.83 -17.82
N PHE A 139 -8.27 -13.11 -17.87
CA PHE A 139 -9.24 -12.22 -18.50
C PHE A 139 -9.82 -11.16 -17.57
N GLU A 140 -9.78 -11.39 -16.26
CA GLU A 140 -10.20 -10.37 -15.30
C GLU A 140 -9.24 -9.16 -15.39
N GLY A 141 -9.80 -7.96 -15.49
CA GLY A 141 -9.01 -6.72 -15.61
C GLY A 141 -8.63 -6.31 -17.04
N VAL A 142 -8.79 -7.21 -18.04
CA VAL A 142 -8.50 -6.87 -19.44
C VAL A 142 -9.52 -5.90 -20.01
N SER A 143 -10.77 -5.96 -19.56
CA SER A 143 -11.81 -5.00 -19.91
C SER A 143 -12.76 -4.77 -18.73
N ASP A 144 -13.41 -3.59 -18.70
CA ASP A 144 -14.37 -3.27 -17.63
C ASP A 144 -15.56 -4.24 -17.58
N ARG A 145 -15.93 -4.84 -18.72
CA ARG A 145 -17.02 -5.85 -18.81
C ARG A 145 -16.66 -7.19 -18.16
N LEU A 146 -15.38 -7.51 -18.09
CA LEU A 146 -14.85 -8.75 -17.52
C LEU A 146 -14.29 -8.53 -16.11
N SER A 147 -14.38 -7.31 -15.59
CA SER A 147 -13.92 -6.94 -14.26
C SER A 147 -15.07 -6.96 -13.27
N TRP A 148 -14.82 -7.48 -12.07
CA TRP A 148 -15.74 -7.29 -10.95
C TRP A 148 -15.78 -5.80 -10.56
N PRO A 149 -16.89 -5.32 -9.94
CA PRO A 149 -16.99 -3.93 -9.51
C PRO A 149 -15.72 -3.48 -8.78
N ARG A 150 -15.09 -2.42 -9.29
CA ARG A 150 -13.81 -1.92 -8.76
C ARG A 150 -14.01 -0.94 -7.62
N GLN A 151 -15.22 -0.35 -7.52
CA GLN A 151 -15.55 0.60 -6.46
C GLN A 151 -15.71 -0.11 -5.12
N GLU A 152 -14.93 0.31 -4.14
CA GLU A 152 -14.90 -0.26 -2.80
C GLU A 152 -15.08 0.84 -1.75
N GLN A 153 -15.69 0.44 -0.64
CA GLN A 153 -15.78 1.29 0.53
C GLN A 153 -15.51 0.51 1.80
N VAL A 154 -14.84 1.14 2.72
CA VAL A 154 -14.52 0.59 4.03
C VAL A 154 -14.89 1.61 5.10
N VAL A 155 -15.51 1.12 6.16
CA VAL A 155 -15.90 1.94 7.31
C VAL A 155 -15.22 1.42 8.56
N SER A 156 -14.67 2.33 9.35
CA SER A 156 -14.25 2.08 10.71
C SER A 156 -14.99 3.03 11.65
N GLN A 157 -15.28 2.58 12.86
CA GLN A 157 -15.95 3.41 13.87
C GLN A 157 -15.37 3.15 15.27
N ARG A 158 -15.35 4.21 16.09
CA ARG A 158 -14.88 4.17 17.48
C ARG A 158 -15.68 5.17 18.33
N LEU A 159 -15.78 4.85 19.61
CA LEU A 159 -16.23 5.79 20.63
C LEU A 159 -15.00 6.49 21.22
N LEU A 160 -15.00 7.81 21.18
CA LEU A 160 -13.93 8.64 21.73
C LEU A 160 -14.44 9.45 22.91
N SER A 161 -13.61 9.60 23.93
CA SER A 161 -13.88 10.46 25.09
C SER A 161 -13.58 11.93 24.72
N ALA A 162 -14.52 12.56 24.03
CA ALA A 162 -14.39 13.94 23.54
C ALA A 162 -15.78 14.58 23.40
N THR A 163 -15.81 15.87 23.16
CA THR A 163 -17.00 16.60 22.69
C THR A 163 -16.98 16.74 21.17
N PRO A 164 -18.13 16.96 20.51
CA PRO A 164 -18.16 17.20 19.05
C PRO A 164 -17.27 18.37 18.60
N GLY A 165 -17.20 19.44 19.41
CA GLY A 165 -16.32 20.59 19.15
C GLY A 165 -14.84 20.24 19.20
N GLU A 166 -14.43 19.41 20.16
CA GLU A 166 -13.05 18.90 20.24
C GLU A 166 -12.69 18.04 19.02
N ILE A 167 -13.58 17.20 18.54
CA ILE A 167 -13.37 16.42 17.31
C ILE A 167 -13.21 17.36 16.11
N GLY A 168 -14.09 18.35 15.95
CA GLY A 168 -13.99 19.36 14.89
C GLY A 168 -12.66 20.11 14.93
N SER A 169 -12.23 20.56 16.13
CA SER A 169 -10.96 21.29 16.30
C SER A 169 -9.73 20.43 15.98
N ARG A 170 -9.76 19.13 16.30
CA ARG A 170 -8.71 18.16 15.94
C ARG A 170 -8.66 17.94 14.45
N LEU A 171 -9.82 17.76 13.80
CA LEU A 171 -9.92 17.62 12.35
C LEU A 171 -9.49 18.88 11.59
N ALA A 172 -9.57 20.06 12.18
CA ALA A 172 -9.07 21.31 11.59
C ALA A 172 -7.54 21.39 11.55
N GLN A 173 -6.84 20.62 12.36
CA GLN A 173 -5.39 20.56 12.40
C GLN A 173 -4.84 19.57 11.37
N ALA A 174 -3.55 19.72 11.02
CA ALA A 174 -2.86 18.69 10.27
C ALA A 174 -2.77 17.40 11.10
N PRO A 175 -3.10 16.22 10.55
CA PRO A 175 -2.98 14.97 11.27
C PRO A 175 -1.51 14.70 11.66
N ARG A 176 -1.34 14.10 12.83
CA ARG A 176 -0.03 13.64 13.32
C ARG A 176 -0.02 12.12 13.32
N PHE A 177 1.06 11.56 12.81
CA PHE A 177 1.21 10.12 12.67
C PHE A 177 2.27 9.57 13.64
N GLU A 178 2.18 9.95 14.91
CA GLU A 178 3.13 9.57 15.96
C GLU A 178 2.91 8.12 16.46
N ARG A 179 1.69 7.60 16.26
CA ARG A 179 1.38 6.22 16.61
C ARG A 179 2.10 5.22 15.71
N PRO A 180 2.57 4.07 16.26
CA PRO A 180 3.04 2.99 15.42
C PRO A 180 1.90 2.45 14.55
N LEU A 181 2.19 2.25 13.27
CA LEU A 181 1.26 1.62 12.35
C LEU A 181 0.87 0.21 12.84
N PRO A 182 -0.35 -0.27 12.54
CA PRO A 182 -0.73 -1.67 12.73
C PRO A 182 0.28 -2.63 12.10
N ALA A 183 0.52 -3.77 12.74
CA ALA A 183 1.56 -4.72 12.35
C ALA A 183 1.54 -5.08 10.86
N PHE A 184 0.37 -5.31 10.29
CA PHE A 184 0.22 -5.61 8.86
C PHE A 184 0.70 -4.46 7.97
N LEU A 185 0.36 -3.21 8.30
CA LEU A 185 0.79 -2.03 7.52
C LEU A 185 2.29 -1.73 7.67
N ARG A 186 2.97 -2.31 8.68
CA ARG A 186 4.44 -2.22 8.81
C ARG A 186 5.21 -3.17 7.90
N LEU A 187 4.53 -4.13 7.27
CA LEU A 187 5.18 -5.15 6.43
C LEU A 187 5.68 -4.65 5.07
N GLY A 188 5.69 -3.32 4.85
CA GLY A 188 6.22 -2.75 3.60
C GLY A 188 5.31 -1.66 3.01
N PHE A 189 4.12 -1.42 3.57
CA PHE A 189 3.29 -0.31 3.09
C PHE A 189 3.98 1.04 3.30
N PRO A 190 3.80 2.01 2.38
CA PRO A 190 4.24 3.38 2.58
C PRO A 190 3.73 3.94 3.90
N ARG A 191 4.58 4.66 4.62
CA ARG A 191 4.26 5.19 5.96
C ARG A 191 3.94 6.67 5.87
N PRO A 192 2.81 7.12 6.40
CA PRO A 192 2.61 8.54 6.59
C PRO A 192 3.59 9.04 7.66
N ASP A 193 4.45 9.99 7.33
CA ASP A 193 5.45 10.57 8.23
C ASP A 193 5.11 12.02 8.61
N GLY A 194 4.20 12.66 7.89
CA GLY A 194 3.75 13.98 8.19
C GLY A 194 2.54 14.40 7.36
N ALA A 195 1.95 15.52 7.73
CA ALA A 195 0.93 16.16 6.94
C ALA A 195 1.04 17.67 7.05
N THR A 196 0.71 18.35 5.96
CA THR A 196 0.62 19.82 5.90
C THR A 196 -0.79 20.24 5.47
N GLY A 197 -1.13 21.51 5.70
CA GLY A 197 -2.46 22.04 5.46
C GLY A 197 -3.39 21.83 6.66
N ALA A 198 -4.25 22.82 6.86
CA ALA A 198 -5.21 22.91 7.97
C ALA A 198 -6.50 23.54 7.48
N GLY A 199 -7.55 23.49 8.31
CA GLY A 199 -8.84 24.09 8.00
C GLY A 199 -9.92 23.06 7.66
N LEU A 200 -11.16 23.56 7.62
CA LEU A 200 -12.37 22.78 7.35
C LEU A 200 -13.23 23.43 6.27
N ARG A 201 -12.74 24.50 5.61
CA ARG A 201 -13.50 25.18 4.57
C ARG A 201 -13.46 24.37 3.28
N ILE A 202 -14.52 24.41 2.52
CA ILE A 202 -14.53 23.82 1.18
C ILE A 202 -13.42 24.45 0.35
N GLY A 203 -12.60 23.63 -0.29
CA GLY A 203 -11.40 24.03 -1.03
C GLY A 203 -10.10 23.98 -0.23
N ASP A 204 -10.16 23.89 1.12
CA ASP A 204 -8.94 23.69 1.92
C ASP A 204 -8.27 22.39 1.52
N ARG A 205 -6.93 22.43 1.37
CA ARG A 205 -6.14 21.27 0.96
C ARG A 205 -5.31 20.74 2.12
N ARG A 206 -5.13 19.44 2.09
CA ARG A 206 -4.28 18.69 3.01
C ARG A 206 -3.37 17.79 2.22
N VAL A 207 -2.08 17.87 2.50
CA VAL A 207 -1.07 16.99 1.88
C VAL A 207 -0.58 16.03 2.96
N ILE A 208 -0.69 14.75 2.71
CA ILE A 208 -0.15 13.70 3.56
C ILE A 208 1.12 13.20 2.88
N HIS A 209 2.24 13.35 3.57
CA HIS A 209 3.55 12.93 3.11
C HIS A 209 3.79 11.48 3.50
N PHE A 210 4.20 10.66 2.54
CA PHE A 210 4.54 9.27 2.78
C PHE A 210 6.01 9.03 2.47
N SER A 211 6.68 8.32 3.38
CA SER A 211 8.06 7.91 3.21
C SER A 211 8.28 6.48 3.71
N GLY A 212 9.40 5.90 3.35
CA GLY A 212 9.73 4.53 3.76
C GLY A 212 8.75 3.49 3.22
N GLY A 213 8.94 2.24 3.61
CA GLY A 213 8.20 1.12 3.03
C GLY A 213 8.60 0.87 1.57
N GLU A 214 7.64 0.48 0.76
CA GLU A 214 7.85 0.25 -0.67
C GLU A 214 7.72 1.53 -1.49
N GLY A 215 8.55 1.65 -2.52
CA GLY A 215 8.49 2.74 -3.48
C GLY A 215 9.22 4.01 -3.03
N LYS A 216 9.06 5.05 -3.85
CA LYS A 216 9.60 6.38 -3.58
C LYS A 216 8.71 7.12 -2.60
N PRO A 217 9.26 8.09 -1.83
CA PRO A 217 8.45 9.06 -1.13
C PRO A 217 7.44 9.70 -2.08
N GLY A 218 6.24 9.97 -1.58
CA GLY A 218 5.17 10.56 -2.37
C GLY A 218 4.12 11.22 -1.48
N ASP A 219 3.22 11.94 -2.11
CA ASP A 219 2.22 12.76 -1.46
C ASP A 219 0.81 12.36 -1.88
N LEU A 220 -0.09 12.29 -0.91
CA LEU A 220 -1.53 12.22 -1.13
C LEU A 220 -2.14 13.58 -0.84
N VAL A 221 -2.69 14.21 -1.86
CA VAL A 221 -3.34 15.53 -1.76
C VAL A 221 -4.84 15.33 -1.64
N LEU A 222 -5.42 15.81 -0.55
CA LEU A 222 -6.84 15.79 -0.25
C LEU A 222 -7.40 17.20 -0.26
N GLU A 223 -8.61 17.38 -0.79
CA GLU A 223 -9.33 18.67 -0.80
C GLU A 223 -10.67 18.51 -0.08
N VAL A 224 -11.02 19.45 0.78
CA VAL A 224 -12.31 19.48 1.46
C VAL A 224 -13.40 19.79 0.44
N VAL A 225 -14.34 18.88 0.25
CA VAL A 225 -15.48 19.04 -0.67
C VAL A 225 -16.81 19.20 0.05
N ALA A 226 -16.89 18.84 1.33
CA ALA A 226 -18.06 19.11 2.17
C ALA A 226 -17.63 19.23 3.63
N ALA A 227 -18.19 20.20 4.32
CA ALA A 227 -17.98 20.40 5.75
C ALA A 227 -19.28 20.91 6.39
N GLY A 228 -19.60 20.39 7.58
CA GLY A 228 -20.77 20.74 8.33
C GLY A 228 -20.74 20.22 9.76
N PRO A 229 -21.76 20.48 10.57
CA PRO A 229 -21.83 19.94 11.91
C PRO A 229 -21.79 18.40 11.90
N GLY A 230 -20.71 17.82 12.43
CA GLY A 230 -20.54 16.36 12.48
C GLY A 230 -20.19 15.68 11.17
N LEU A 231 -19.77 16.43 10.15
CA LEU A 231 -19.39 15.91 8.83
C LEU A 231 -18.18 16.65 8.27
N LEU A 232 -17.23 15.89 7.76
CA LEU A 232 -16.14 16.40 6.95
C LEU A 232 -15.84 15.39 5.85
N ARG A 233 -15.81 15.85 4.58
CA ARG A 233 -15.52 15.00 3.43
C ARG A 233 -14.38 15.58 2.60
N TYR A 234 -13.43 14.75 2.30
CA TYR A 234 -12.33 15.03 1.41
C TYR A 234 -12.48 14.24 0.11
N ARG A 235 -12.00 14.81 -0.98
CA ARG A 235 -11.74 14.14 -2.24
C ARG A 235 -10.23 14.06 -2.46
N ALA A 236 -9.75 12.93 -2.93
CA ALA A 236 -8.38 12.81 -3.38
C ALA A 236 -8.20 13.59 -4.70
N VAL A 237 -7.21 14.49 -4.73
CA VAL A 237 -6.89 15.33 -5.90
C VAL A 237 -5.72 14.75 -6.67
N SER A 238 -4.70 14.30 -5.95
CA SER A 238 -3.56 13.59 -6.54
C SER A 238 -2.96 12.62 -5.53
N ASP A 239 -2.41 11.54 -6.04
CA ASP A 239 -1.67 10.54 -5.27
C ASP A 239 -0.41 10.16 -6.05
N THR A 240 0.75 10.51 -5.51
CA THR A 240 2.07 10.13 -6.04
C THR A 240 2.75 9.07 -5.19
N THR A 241 2.03 8.51 -4.21
CA THR A 241 2.54 7.45 -3.34
C THR A 241 2.56 6.11 -4.08
N HIS A 242 3.34 5.17 -3.58
CA HIS A 242 3.33 3.82 -4.15
C HIS A 242 1.98 3.10 -3.99
N ILE A 243 1.12 3.57 -3.09
CA ILE A 243 -0.24 3.02 -2.89
C ILE A 243 -1.08 3.16 -4.17
N ALA A 244 -0.85 4.21 -4.97
CA ALA A 244 -1.54 4.45 -6.24
C ALA A 244 -1.35 3.32 -7.29
N HIS A 245 -0.38 2.40 -7.09
CA HIS A 245 -0.24 1.19 -7.91
C HIS A 245 -1.20 0.05 -7.50
N TRP A 246 -1.77 0.13 -6.30
CA TRP A 246 -2.63 -0.92 -5.76
C TRP A 246 -4.10 -0.51 -5.73
N LEU A 247 -4.35 0.77 -5.43
CA LEU A 247 -5.69 1.33 -5.37
C LEU A 247 -5.66 2.84 -5.64
N THR A 248 -6.75 3.37 -6.15
CA THR A 248 -6.93 4.81 -6.37
C THR A 248 -7.87 5.36 -5.30
N TRP A 249 -7.38 6.28 -4.46
CA TRP A 249 -8.22 6.96 -3.48
C TRP A 249 -9.22 7.88 -4.15
N GLU A 250 -10.46 7.88 -3.68
CA GLU A 250 -11.55 8.73 -4.18
C GLU A 250 -12.01 9.71 -3.12
N GLU A 251 -12.56 9.20 -2.03
CA GLU A 251 -13.12 10.01 -0.95
C GLU A 251 -12.73 9.49 0.43
N SER A 252 -12.58 10.44 1.35
CA SER A 252 -12.42 10.19 2.78
C SER A 252 -13.48 11.01 3.53
N GLU A 253 -14.44 10.34 4.16
CA GLU A 253 -15.53 10.98 4.89
C GLU A 253 -15.46 10.65 6.37
N VAL A 254 -15.49 11.66 7.20
CA VAL A 254 -15.55 11.55 8.66
C VAL A 254 -16.89 12.06 9.12
N ARG A 255 -17.61 11.26 9.88
CA ARG A 255 -18.82 11.67 10.60
C ARG A 255 -18.61 11.47 12.08
N TRP A 256 -19.10 12.41 12.87
CA TRP A 256 -19.06 12.30 14.32
C TRP A 256 -20.36 12.81 14.93
N ARG A 257 -20.84 12.09 15.93
CA ARG A 257 -22.05 12.45 16.67
C ARG A 257 -21.86 12.20 18.15
N GLN A 258 -22.45 13.04 18.96
CA GLN A 258 -22.48 12.86 20.40
C GLN A 258 -23.41 11.68 20.76
N THR A 259 -22.93 10.78 21.61
CA THR A 259 -23.68 9.63 22.12
C THR A 259 -23.79 9.63 23.65
N GLY A 260 -23.01 10.47 24.35
CA GLY A 260 -23.02 10.65 25.79
C GLY A 260 -22.48 12.02 26.19
N ALA A 261 -22.43 12.33 27.46
CA ALA A 261 -22.00 13.66 27.97
C ALA A 261 -20.61 14.05 27.45
N ARG A 262 -19.66 13.12 27.44
CA ARG A 262 -18.30 13.27 26.89
C ARG A 262 -17.93 12.07 25.99
N THR A 263 -18.88 11.54 25.26
CA THR A 263 -18.65 10.42 24.35
C THR A 263 -19.17 10.77 22.98
N VAL A 264 -18.30 10.66 21.99
CA VAL A 264 -18.58 10.90 20.58
C VAL A 264 -18.29 9.63 19.78
N GLU A 265 -19.25 9.20 18.99
CA GLU A 265 -19.02 8.18 17.98
C GLU A 265 -18.39 8.84 16.76
N VAL A 266 -17.21 8.38 16.38
CA VAL A 266 -16.52 8.80 15.16
C VAL A 266 -16.58 7.64 14.17
N ARG A 267 -17.08 7.92 12.99
CA ARG A 267 -17.17 6.99 11.86
C ARG A 267 -16.33 7.54 10.71
N TRP A 268 -15.36 6.76 10.26
CA TRP A 268 -14.49 7.09 9.13
C TRP A 268 -14.77 6.15 7.97
N LEU A 269 -15.19 6.70 6.84
CA LEU A 269 -15.46 5.98 5.60
C LEU A 269 -14.38 6.36 4.58
N LEU A 270 -13.74 5.36 3.99
CA LEU A 270 -12.80 5.51 2.89
C LEU A 270 -13.40 4.85 1.65
N ARG A 271 -13.44 5.59 0.54
CA ARG A 271 -13.81 5.11 -0.78
C ARG A 271 -12.59 5.09 -1.68
N TYR A 272 -12.45 3.99 -2.41
CA TYR A 272 -11.35 3.81 -3.32
C TYR A 272 -11.76 2.91 -4.48
N ARG A 273 -11.05 3.03 -5.59
CA ARG A 273 -11.11 2.10 -6.70
C ARG A 273 -10.00 1.09 -6.54
N ARG A 274 -10.35 -0.18 -6.62
CA ARG A 274 -9.42 -1.30 -6.62
C ARG A 274 -8.70 -1.38 -7.97
N ASP A 275 -7.39 -1.55 -7.96
CA ASP A 275 -6.56 -1.65 -9.17
C ASP A 275 -5.88 -3.01 -9.33
N LEU A 276 -5.88 -3.87 -8.29
CA LEU A 276 -5.32 -5.22 -8.36
C LEU A 276 -6.37 -6.27 -8.77
N ASP A 277 -5.97 -7.17 -9.67
CA ASP A 277 -6.73 -8.33 -10.12
C ASP A 277 -5.96 -9.64 -9.89
N PRO A 278 -6.60 -10.79 -9.65
CA PRO A 278 -8.04 -11.00 -9.64
C PRO A 278 -8.73 -10.53 -8.33
N ALA A 279 -9.93 -9.96 -8.46
CA ALA A 279 -10.70 -9.38 -7.37
C ALA A 279 -10.97 -10.36 -6.22
N TRP A 280 -11.37 -11.61 -6.54
CA TRP A 280 -11.70 -12.61 -5.53
C TRP A 280 -10.53 -12.87 -4.56
N TYR A 281 -9.28 -12.61 -5.01
CA TYR A 281 -8.07 -12.79 -4.22
C TYR A 281 -7.62 -11.48 -3.56
N PHE A 282 -7.45 -10.38 -4.32
CA PHE A 282 -6.85 -9.15 -3.80
C PHE A 282 -7.84 -8.28 -2.99
N ARG A 283 -9.12 -8.28 -3.35
CA ARG A 283 -10.16 -7.51 -2.64
C ARG A 283 -10.17 -7.71 -1.11
N PRO A 284 -10.09 -8.93 -0.56
CA PRO A 284 -10.02 -9.14 0.89
C PRO A 284 -8.79 -8.47 1.53
N TRP A 285 -7.63 -8.53 0.87
CA TRP A 285 -6.38 -7.92 1.35
C TRP A 285 -6.46 -6.41 1.37
N GLU A 286 -6.90 -5.80 0.27
CA GLU A 286 -7.09 -4.35 0.16
C GLU A 286 -8.08 -3.85 1.20
N ARG A 287 -9.26 -4.49 1.33
CA ARG A 287 -10.26 -4.12 2.34
C ARG A 287 -9.72 -4.23 3.76
N PHE A 288 -8.90 -5.23 4.03
CA PHE A 288 -8.26 -5.41 5.33
C PHE A 288 -7.27 -4.28 5.60
N ALA A 289 -6.37 -3.98 4.66
CA ALA A 289 -5.40 -2.90 4.77
C ALA A 289 -6.08 -1.53 4.96
N VAL A 290 -7.08 -1.23 4.11
CA VAL A 290 -7.83 0.04 4.18
C VAL A 290 -8.62 0.16 5.48
N ARG A 291 -9.15 -0.94 6.03
CA ARG A 291 -9.82 -0.94 7.34
C ARG A 291 -8.85 -0.61 8.47
N LEU A 292 -7.64 -1.17 8.42
CA LEU A 292 -6.59 -0.86 9.38
C LEU A 292 -6.18 0.61 9.27
N ALA A 293 -6.05 1.15 8.06
CA ALA A 293 -5.77 2.57 7.83
C ALA A 293 -6.88 3.47 8.37
N ALA A 294 -8.15 3.15 8.11
CA ALA A 294 -9.29 3.91 8.65
C ALA A 294 -9.32 3.88 10.19
N SER A 295 -9.04 2.74 10.80
CA SER A 295 -8.96 2.63 12.26
C SER A 295 -7.79 3.45 12.82
N TYR A 296 -6.63 3.39 12.17
CA TYR A 296 -5.44 4.15 12.54
C TYR A 296 -5.67 5.67 12.46
N LEU A 297 -6.41 6.14 11.45
CA LEU A 297 -6.78 7.55 11.33
C LEU A 297 -7.66 8.02 12.51
N ILE A 298 -8.64 7.21 12.94
CA ILE A 298 -9.46 7.54 14.11
C ILE A 298 -8.61 7.55 15.39
N ASP A 299 -7.74 6.56 15.56
CA ASP A 299 -6.87 6.44 16.73
C ASP A 299 -5.87 7.60 16.78
N SER A 300 -5.31 8.01 15.63
CA SER A 300 -4.43 9.19 15.53
C SER A 300 -5.16 10.50 15.81
N LEU A 301 -6.42 10.61 15.39
CA LEU A 301 -7.26 11.74 15.72
C LEU A 301 -7.51 11.85 17.24
N ALA A 302 -7.65 10.72 17.93
CA ALA A 302 -7.86 10.69 19.37
C ALA A 302 -6.67 11.27 20.15
N ASP A 303 -5.45 11.10 19.64
CA ASP A 303 -4.21 11.57 20.29
C ASP A 303 -3.95 13.08 20.10
N LEU A 304 -4.60 13.72 19.12
CA LEU A 304 -4.42 15.15 18.90
C LEU A 304 -4.97 15.96 20.09
N PRO A 305 -4.22 16.94 20.60
CA PRO A 305 -4.75 17.84 21.62
C PRO A 305 -5.95 18.61 21.03
N ALA A 306 -6.98 18.83 21.84
CA ALA A 306 -8.00 19.79 21.47
C ALA A 306 -7.32 21.16 21.32
N ALA A 307 -7.54 21.84 20.18
CA ALA A 307 -7.04 23.20 20.03
C ALA A 307 -7.59 24.03 21.21
N ALA A 308 -6.71 24.73 21.92
CA ALA A 308 -7.13 25.63 22.96
C ALA A 308 -8.17 26.59 22.34
N THR A 309 -9.38 26.57 22.85
CA THR A 309 -10.43 27.49 22.46
C THR A 309 -9.86 28.89 22.70
N ALA A 310 -9.55 29.61 21.62
CA ALA A 310 -9.16 31.03 21.76
C ALA A 310 -10.29 31.68 22.57
N PRO A 311 -9.98 32.39 23.66
CA PRO A 311 -11.01 33.07 24.43
C PRO A 311 -11.82 33.94 23.48
N PRO A 312 -13.16 34.03 23.65
CA PRO A 312 -13.98 34.86 22.82
C PRO A 312 -13.38 36.28 22.84
N ARG A 313 -13.05 36.80 21.65
CA ARG A 313 -12.57 38.18 21.54
C ARG A 313 -13.64 39.07 22.21
N SER A 314 -13.26 39.70 23.31
CA SER A 314 -14.14 40.63 24.03
C SER A 314 -14.50 41.74 23.06
N PRO A 315 -15.78 42.07 22.86
CA PRO A 315 -16.20 43.13 21.93
C PRO A 315 -15.80 44.57 22.39
N ALA A 316 -15.05 44.69 23.50
CA ALA A 316 -14.62 45.96 24.07
C ALA A 316 -13.40 46.59 23.41
N ALA A 317 -12.73 45.93 22.42
CA ALA A 317 -11.51 46.49 21.81
C ALA A 317 -11.76 47.30 20.51
N GLU A 318 -12.98 47.31 19.97
CA GLU A 318 -13.28 48.09 18.75
C GLU A 318 -13.87 49.49 18.99
N ALA A 319 -14.10 49.89 20.24
CA ALA A 319 -14.73 51.20 20.56
C ALA A 319 -13.73 52.36 20.80
N GLY A 320 -12.42 52.19 20.49
CA GLY A 320 -11.39 53.14 20.85
C GLY A 320 -10.59 53.82 19.72
N ALA A 321 -10.94 53.61 18.45
CA ALA A 321 -10.27 54.32 17.35
C ALA A 321 -11.11 55.48 16.83
N GLY A 322 -11.06 56.61 17.53
CA GLY A 322 -11.58 57.92 17.04
C GLY A 322 -10.75 58.41 15.83
N PRO A 323 -11.35 59.24 14.95
CA PRO A 323 -10.71 59.63 13.70
C PRO A 323 -9.51 60.55 13.95
N ALA A 324 -8.32 60.11 13.61
CA ALA A 324 -7.10 60.93 13.58
C ALA A 324 -7.21 61.99 12.49
N ALA A 325 -7.21 63.25 12.91
CA ALA A 325 -7.23 64.41 12.05
C ALA A 325 -6.01 64.44 11.11
N ILE A 326 -6.27 64.46 9.82
CA ILE A 326 -5.29 64.69 8.79
C ILE A 326 -4.85 66.14 8.81
N ARG A 327 -3.64 66.48 9.31
CA ARG A 327 -2.99 67.78 9.13
C ARG A 327 -2.28 67.75 7.76
N PHE A 328 -2.80 68.59 6.87
CA PHE A 328 -2.14 68.98 5.63
C PHE A 328 -0.94 69.89 6.00
N ALA A 329 0.26 69.50 5.71
CA ALA A 329 1.45 70.34 5.71
C ALA A 329 1.71 70.80 4.28
N ALA A 330 1.40 72.06 3.97
CA ALA A 330 1.83 72.75 2.76
C ALA A 330 3.36 72.94 2.84
N ARG A 331 4.09 72.46 1.87
CA ARG A 331 5.46 72.93 1.62
C ARG A 331 5.43 73.93 0.49
N SER A 332 5.81 75.19 0.87
CA SER A 332 6.14 76.22 -0.06
C SER A 332 7.52 76.04 -0.68
N SER A 333 7.60 76.22 -1.95
CA SER A 333 8.78 76.29 -2.79
C SER A 333 9.60 77.57 -2.50
N THR A 334 10.89 77.44 -2.37
CA THR A 334 11.91 78.28 -3.01
C THR A 334 13.13 77.38 -3.37
#